data_bfca414a1b51a8a34d39e5c532b3870e
#
_entry.id   bfca414a1b51a8a34d39e5c532b3870e
#
_cell.length_a   1.000
_cell.length_b   1.000
_cell.length_c   1.000
_cell.angle_alpha   90.00
_cell.angle_beta   90.00
_cell.angle_gamma   90.00
#
_symmetry.space_group_name_H-M   'P 1'
#
loop_
_entity.id
_entity.type
_entity.pdbx_description
1 polymer ?
#
loop_
_entity_poly.entity_id
_entity_poly.type
_entity_poly.pdbx_seq_one_letter_code
_entity_poly.pdbx_strand_id
1 'polypeptide(L)'
;MSRRRSAARPTAPAPRLLPSSPCPCGLPASYAECCGRLHRGQAAATTAEALMRSRYSAFAARDEAYLLRTWHPDTRPDSVDLDPALRWLRLEVLSTTEGGPFHAEGTVAFRAHYTEAREEGALTEHSRFVRHEGAWVYLDALALD
;
A
#
# COMPACT_ATOMS: atom_id res chain seq x y z
N MET A 1 -3.96 37.29 -3.20
CA MET A 1 -4.05 37.06 -3.42
C MET A 1 -4.22 36.25 -3.11
N SER A 2 -3.97 36.33 -3.05
CA SER A 2 -4.00 35.77 -3.00
C SER A 2 -4.11 34.93 -2.58
N ARG A 3 -3.87 35.02 -2.40
CA ARG A 3 -3.81 34.43 -2.29
C ARG A 3 -3.84 33.60 -1.98
N ARG A 4 -3.69 33.72 -1.84
CA ARG A 4 -3.56 33.17 -1.81
C ARG A 4 -3.56 32.35 -1.48
N ARG A 5 -3.48 32.64 -1.38
CA ARG A 5 -3.36 32.07 -1.30
C ARG A 5 -3.48 31.23 -0.99
N SER A 6 -3.59 31.44 -1.05
CA SER A 6 -3.65 30.77 -1.02
C SER A 6 -3.72 30.07 -0.90
N ALA A 7 -3.69 30.35 -1.08
CA ALA A 7 -3.62 29.73 -1.17
C ALA A 7 -3.65 28.90 -0.89
N ALA A 8 -3.51 29.05 -1.07
CA ALA A 8 -3.59 28.39 -1.04
C ALA A 8 -3.54 27.69 -0.34
N ARG A 9 -4.23 28.00 -0.25
CA ARG A 9 -3.97 27.42 0.50
C ARG A 9 -3.80 26.32 0.44
N PRO A 10 -3.27 26.31 0.47
CA PRO A 10 -2.90 24.98 0.23
C PRO A 10 -3.56 24.03 1.19
N THR A 11 -3.94 22.89 0.66
CA THR A 11 -4.36 21.81 1.51
C THR A 11 -3.26 21.53 2.51
N ALA A 12 -3.65 21.29 3.74
CA ALA A 12 -2.70 20.81 4.72
C ALA A 12 -2.04 19.54 4.20
N PRO A 13 -0.76 19.35 4.41
CA PRO A 13 -0.12 18.11 4.03
C PRO A 13 -0.76 16.94 4.77
N ALA A 14 -0.70 15.76 4.19
CA ALA A 14 -1.18 14.55 4.85
C ALA A 14 -0.49 14.42 6.20
N PRO A 15 -1.18 13.89 7.23
CA PRO A 15 -0.55 13.66 8.52
C PRO A 15 0.73 12.86 8.34
N ARG A 16 1.76 13.29 9.02
CA ARG A 16 3.03 12.63 8.90
C ARG A 16 2.97 11.28 9.61
N LEU A 17 3.40 10.24 8.90
CA LEU A 17 3.47 8.91 9.48
C LEU A 17 4.74 8.82 10.31
N LEU A 18 4.58 8.66 11.61
CA LEU A 18 5.69 8.54 12.54
C LEU A 18 5.99 7.07 12.82
N PRO A 19 7.22 6.75 13.24
CA PRO A 19 7.53 5.36 13.62
C PRO A 19 6.59 4.82 14.70
N SER A 20 6.15 5.66 15.62
CA SER A 20 5.25 5.24 16.70
C SER A 20 3.78 5.26 16.33
N SER A 21 3.43 5.76 15.14
CA SER A 21 2.05 5.81 14.70
C SER A 21 1.50 4.41 14.51
N PRO A 22 0.17 4.20 14.69
CA PRO A 22 -0.43 2.92 14.31
C PRO A 22 -0.13 2.63 12.85
N CYS A 23 0.13 1.37 12.53
CA CYS A 23 0.44 1.03 11.15
C CYS A 23 -0.79 1.23 10.26
N PRO A 24 -0.67 1.90 9.12
CA PRO A 24 -1.81 2.12 8.24
C PRO A 24 -2.47 0.82 7.77
N CYS A 25 -1.75 -0.30 7.78
CA CYS A 25 -2.29 -1.57 7.29
C CYS A 25 -3.38 -2.16 8.19
N GLY A 26 -3.58 -1.62 9.39
CA GLY A 26 -4.64 -2.04 10.29
C GLY A 26 -4.27 -3.11 11.29
N LEU A 27 -3.07 -3.67 11.22
CA LEU A 27 -2.62 -4.61 12.24
C LEU A 27 -2.29 -3.84 13.51
N PRO A 28 -2.47 -4.46 14.69
CA PRO A 28 -2.31 -3.77 15.97
C PRO A 28 -0.84 -3.63 16.38
N ALA A 29 -0.07 -2.86 15.63
CA ALA A 29 1.34 -2.64 15.89
C ALA A 29 1.70 -1.25 15.41
N SER A 30 2.82 -0.70 15.92
CA SER A 30 3.30 0.57 15.41
C SER A 30 3.86 0.39 14.00
N TYR A 31 3.86 1.47 13.24
CA TYR A 31 4.40 1.41 11.89
C TYR A 31 5.84 0.88 11.90
N ALA A 32 6.67 1.36 12.84
CA ALA A 32 8.07 0.96 12.90
C ALA A 32 8.24 -0.53 13.11
N GLU A 33 7.31 -1.16 13.83
CA GLU A 33 7.39 -2.59 14.13
C GLU A 33 6.53 -3.45 13.19
N CYS A 34 5.88 -2.82 12.23
CA CYS A 34 5.01 -3.51 11.29
C CYS A 34 5.53 -3.28 9.88
N CYS A 35 4.78 -2.54 9.05
CA CYS A 35 5.18 -2.32 7.65
C CYS A 35 6.47 -1.53 7.53
N GLY A 36 6.80 -0.71 8.51
CA GLY A 36 8.04 0.07 8.49
C GLY A 36 9.29 -0.80 8.39
N ARG A 37 9.29 -1.97 9.03
CA ARG A 37 10.42 -2.90 8.93
C ARG A 37 10.63 -3.34 7.49
N LEU A 38 9.53 -3.60 6.80
CA LEU A 38 9.58 -4.04 5.41
C LEU A 38 10.03 -2.90 4.50
N HIS A 39 9.51 -1.70 4.74
CA HIS A 39 9.88 -0.54 3.95
C HIS A 39 11.37 -0.22 4.06
N ARG A 40 11.94 -0.42 5.25
CA ARG A 40 13.37 -0.15 5.49
C ARG A 40 14.27 -1.32 5.05
N GLY A 41 13.69 -2.42 4.58
CA GLY A 41 14.47 -3.57 4.17
C GLY A 41 15.00 -4.41 5.32
N GLN A 42 14.46 -4.22 6.53
CA GLN A 42 14.89 -4.99 7.70
C GLN A 42 14.24 -6.37 7.75
N ALA A 43 13.15 -6.54 7.04
CA ALA A 43 12.43 -7.80 6.96
C ALA A 43 11.75 -7.87 5.61
N ALA A 44 11.41 -9.09 5.19
CA ALA A 44 10.67 -9.32 3.95
C ALA A 44 9.33 -9.95 4.30
N ALA A 45 8.31 -9.69 3.49
CA ALA A 45 7.00 -10.28 3.68
C ALA A 45 7.10 -11.79 3.52
N THR A 46 6.50 -12.54 4.45
CA THR A 46 6.53 -13.99 4.42
C THR A 46 5.27 -14.58 3.77
N THR A 47 4.26 -13.75 3.52
CA THR A 47 3.00 -14.19 2.90
C THR A 47 2.55 -13.13 1.91
N ALA A 48 1.67 -13.55 0.99
CA ALA A 48 1.08 -12.61 0.04
C ALA A 48 0.28 -11.53 0.77
N GLU A 49 -0.45 -11.90 1.84
CA GLU A 49 -1.21 -10.91 2.60
C GLU A 49 -0.28 -9.89 3.27
N ALA A 50 0.83 -10.35 3.84
CA ALA A 50 1.79 -9.44 4.46
C ALA A 50 2.37 -8.47 3.43
N LEU A 51 2.65 -8.97 2.24
CA LEU A 51 3.13 -8.08 1.18
C LEU A 51 2.06 -7.08 0.79
N MET A 52 0.82 -7.52 0.60
CA MET A 52 -0.28 -6.64 0.24
C MET A 52 -0.46 -5.53 1.28
N ARG A 53 -0.44 -5.89 2.57
CA ARG A 53 -0.57 -4.89 3.64
C ARG A 53 0.57 -3.87 3.60
N SER A 54 1.80 -4.34 3.35
CA SER A 54 2.95 -3.45 3.31
C SER A 54 2.89 -2.50 2.10
N ARG A 55 2.34 -2.96 0.98
CA ARG A 55 2.17 -2.11 -0.19
C ARG A 55 1.10 -1.06 0.04
N TYR A 56 -0.02 -1.43 0.72
CA TYR A 56 -1.02 -0.44 1.10
C TYR A 56 -0.38 0.65 1.97
N SER A 57 0.40 0.24 2.97
CA SER A 57 1.09 1.21 3.83
C SER A 57 2.08 2.07 3.05
N ALA A 58 2.68 1.51 2.00
CA ALA A 58 3.60 2.26 1.16
C ALA A 58 2.86 3.35 0.38
N PHE A 59 1.64 3.08 -0.09
CA PHE A 59 0.83 4.13 -0.70
C PHE A 59 0.52 5.23 0.33
N ALA A 60 0.16 4.84 1.55
CA ALA A 60 -0.13 5.80 2.60
C ALA A 60 1.11 6.61 2.98
N ALA A 61 2.27 5.99 3.00
CA ALA A 61 3.53 6.64 3.33
C ALA A 61 4.20 7.31 2.13
N ARG A 62 3.63 7.14 0.93
CA ARG A 62 4.15 7.68 -0.32
C ARG A 62 5.55 7.16 -0.63
N ASP A 63 5.75 5.86 -0.40
CA ASP A 63 7.03 5.19 -0.62
C ASP A 63 7.04 4.52 -1.98
N GLU A 64 7.29 5.31 -3.01
CA GLU A 64 7.30 4.80 -4.38
C GLU A 64 8.38 3.73 -4.59
N ALA A 65 9.54 3.92 -3.97
CA ALA A 65 10.64 2.97 -4.13
C ALA A 65 10.24 1.57 -3.67
N TYR A 66 9.54 1.49 -2.55
CA TYR A 66 9.07 0.20 -2.04
C TYR A 66 8.05 -0.43 -2.98
N LEU A 67 7.12 0.37 -3.50
CA LEU A 67 6.11 -0.13 -4.43
C LEU A 67 6.76 -0.70 -5.68
N LEU A 68 7.76 -0.01 -6.23
CA LEU A 68 8.43 -0.48 -7.43
C LEU A 68 9.28 -1.72 -7.19
N ARG A 69 10.03 -1.77 -6.08
CA ARG A 69 10.89 -2.94 -5.85
C ARG A 69 10.10 -4.19 -5.45
N THR A 70 8.84 -4.04 -5.03
CA THR A 70 7.97 -5.19 -4.72
C THR A 70 6.98 -5.48 -5.83
N TRP A 71 7.23 -5.00 -7.02
CA TRP A 71 6.42 -5.22 -8.20
C TRP A 71 7.19 -6.13 -9.14
N HIS A 72 6.52 -7.17 -9.67
CA HIS A 72 7.19 -8.12 -10.55
C HIS A 72 7.76 -7.41 -11.78
N PRO A 73 8.99 -7.71 -12.18
CA PRO A 73 9.62 -7.00 -13.31
C PRO A 73 8.81 -7.02 -14.61
N ASP A 74 8.07 -8.10 -14.85
CA ASP A 74 7.30 -8.23 -16.10
C ASP A 74 6.13 -7.26 -16.17
N THR A 75 5.66 -6.75 -15.05
CA THR A 75 4.49 -5.87 -15.02
C THR A 75 4.78 -4.53 -14.37
N ARG A 76 6.00 -4.33 -13.89
CA ARG A 76 6.39 -3.12 -13.17
C ARG A 76 6.35 -1.89 -14.10
N PRO A 77 5.65 -0.81 -13.70
CA PRO A 77 5.71 0.44 -14.46
C PRO A 77 7.03 1.16 -14.15
N ASP A 78 7.31 2.20 -14.94
CA ASP A 78 8.50 3.03 -14.70
C ASP A 78 8.36 3.87 -13.44
N SER A 79 7.12 4.24 -13.10
CA SER A 79 6.85 5.07 -11.94
C SER A 79 5.45 4.80 -11.44
N VAL A 80 5.18 5.16 -10.18
CA VAL A 80 3.86 5.06 -9.58
C VAL A 80 3.35 6.47 -9.34
N ASP A 81 2.14 6.74 -9.86
CA ASP A 81 1.51 8.04 -9.66
C ASP A 81 0.85 8.07 -8.29
N LEU A 82 1.41 8.87 -7.38
CA LEU A 82 0.89 9.03 -6.03
C LEU A 82 0.13 10.34 -5.96
N ASP A 83 -1.18 10.27 -6.14
CA ASP A 83 -2.05 11.45 -6.18
C ASP A 83 -2.02 12.17 -4.83
N PRO A 84 -1.53 13.42 -4.77
CA PRO A 84 -1.45 14.14 -3.50
C PRO A 84 -2.81 14.50 -2.91
N ALA A 85 -3.88 14.48 -3.71
CA ALA A 85 -5.22 14.77 -3.22
C ALA A 85 -5.90 13.58 -2.58
N LEU A 86 -5.33 12.40 -2.73
CA LEU A 86 -5.92 11.16 -2.24
C LEU A 86 -5.33 10.81 -0.88
N ARG A 87 -6.20 10.52 0.09
CA ARG A 87 -5.77 10.09 1.43
C ARG A 87 -6.35 8.72 1.72
N TRP A 88 -5.49 7.79 2.05
CA TRP A 88 -5.92 6.45 2.42
C TRP A 88 -6.39 6.43 3.87
N LEU A 89 -7.55 5.82 4.10
CA LEU A 89 -8.20 5.81 5.42
C LEU A 89 -8.01 4.49 6.13
N ARG A 90 -8.33 3.38 5.46
CA ARG A 90 -8.20 2.06 6.09
C ARG A 90 -8.24 0.98 5.03
N LEU A 91 -7.78 -0.20 5.42
CA LEU A 91 -7.70 -1.36 4.56
C LEU A 91 -8.55 -2.47 5.13
N GLU A 92 -9.36 -3.11 4.27
CA GLU A 92 -10.07 -4.33 4.59
C GLU A 92 -9.53 -5.45 3.73
N VAL A 93 -9.03 -6.52 4.33
CA VAL A 93 -8.68 -7.72 3.60
C VAL A 93 -9.91 -8.60 3.58
N LEU A 94 -10.45 -8.85 2.38
CA LEU A 94 -11.72 -9.55 2.23
C LEU A 94 -11.53 -11.06 2.18
N SER A 95 -10.51 -11.54 1.45
CA SER A 95 -10.23 -12.97 1.35
C SER A 95 -8.83 -13.18 0.82
N THR A 96 -8.29 -14.36 1.07
CA THR A 96 -6.99 -14.76 0.55
C THR A 96 -7.09 -16.18 0.03
N THR A 97 -6.28 -16.52 -0.99
CA THR A 97 -6.12 -17.90 -1.43
C THR A 97 -4.63 -18.18 -1.50
N GLU A 98 -4.21 -19.30 -0.95
CA GLU A 98 -2.79 -19.69 -0.92
C GLU A 98 -1.93 -18.56 -0.37
N GLY A 99 -0.75 -18.32 -0.90
CA GLY A 99 0.05 -17.17 -0.49
C GLY A 99 0.74 -17.35 0.85
N GLY A 100 0.76 -18.55 1.41
CA GLY A 100 1.44 -18.83 2.67
C GLY A 100 2.94 -18.96 2.50
N PRO A 101 3.65 -19.21 3.63
CA PRO A 101 5.12 -19.23 3.59
C PRO A 101 5.71 -20.27 2.63
N PHE A 102 4.95 -21.31 2.30
CA PHE A 102 5.45 -22.38 1.44
C PHE A 102 4.82 -22.40 0.06
N HIS A 103 4.00 -21.40 -0.27
CA HIS A 103 3.37 -21.29 -1.58
C HIS A 103 4.22 -20.42 -2.49
N ALA A 104 4.10 -20.65 -3.81
CA ALA A 104 4.79 -19.83 -4.82
C ALA A 104 3.92 -18.72 -5.35
N GLU A 105 2.61 -18.77 -5.10
CA GLU A 105 1.68 -17.74 -5.55
C GLU A 105 0.49 -17.70 -4.60
N GLY A 106 -0.24 -16.58 -4.66
CA GLY A 106 -1.43 -16.41 -3.87
C GLY A 106 -2.20 -15.19 -4.33
N THR A 107 -3.45 -15.10 -3.89
CA THR A 107 -4.28 -13.94 -4.21
C THR A 107 -4.78 -13.31 -2.94
N VAL A 108 -5.04 -12.01 -3.00
CA VAL A 108 -5.63 -11.26 -1.89
C VAL A 108 -6.70 -10.35 -2.46
N ALA A 109 -7.92 -10.50 -1.99
CA ALA A 109 -8.99 -9.58 -2.32
C ALA A 109 -9.11 -8.58 -1.18
N PHE A 110 -9.15 -7.30 -1.50
CA PHE A 110 -9.17 -6.27 -0.47
C PHE A 110 -9.96 -5.06 -0.91
N ARG A 111 -10.33 -4.25 0.06
CA ARG A 111 -10.97 -2.96 -0.18
C ARG A 111 -10.17 -1.90 0.56
N ALA A 112 -9.71 -0.90 -0.20
CA ALA A 112 -8.93 0.20 0.35
C ALA A 112 -9.82 1.44 0.33
N HIS A 113 -10.07 1.99 1.51
CA HIS A 113 -10.93 3.17 1.67
C HIS A 113 -10.09 4.43 1.62
N TYR A 114 -10.63 5.47 0.98
CA TYR A 114 -9.88 6.72 0.81
C TYR A 114 -10.84 7.90 0.81
N THR A 115 -10.27 9.10 0.94
CA THR A 115 -10.97 10.34 0.63
C THR A 115 -10.21 11.04 -0.48
N GLU A 116 -10.98 11.71 -1.32
CA GLU A 116 -10.43 12.56 -2.37
C GLU A 116 -11.34 13.76 -2.47
N ALA A 117 -10.77 14.95 -2.28
CA ALA A 117 -11.56 16.20 -2.32
C ALA A 117 -12.78 16.12 -1.37
N ARG A 118 -12.58 15.56 -0.17
CA ARG A 118 -13.59 15.43 0.88
C ARG A 118 -14.67 14.39 0.60
N GLU A 119 -14.53 13.67 -0.48
CA GLU A 119 -15.48 12.59 -0.77
C GLU A 119 -14.83 11.26 -0.45
N GLU A 120 -15.58 10.39 0.22
CA GLU A 120 -15.08 9.06 0.52
C GLU A 120 -15.35 8.13 -0.64
N GLY A 121 -14.41 7.23 -0.87
CA GLY A 121 -14.55 6.20 -1.86
C GLY A 121 -13.83 4.94 -1.40
N ALA A 122 -13.92 3.91 -2.22
CA ALA A 122 -13.23 2.67 -1.95
C ALA A 122 -12.80 2.03 -3.25
N LEU A 123 -11.60 1.47 -3.24
CA LEU A 123 -11.07 0.68 -4.33
C LEU A 123 -11.11 -0.77 -3.89
N THR A 124 -11.82 -1.61 -4.64
CA THR A 124 -11.85 -3.05 -4.38
C THR A 124 -11.04 -3.73 -5.47
N GLU A 125 -10.08 -4.54 -5.06
CA GLU A 125 -9.20 -5.20 -6.00
C GLU A 125 -8.99 -6.65 -5.57
N HIS A 126 -8.84 -7.53 -6.55
CA HIS A 126 -8.45 -8.93 -6.34
C HIS A 126 -7.10 -9.07 -7.00
N SER A 127 -6.04 -9.11 -6.19
CA SER A 127 -4.66 -9.03 -6.66
C SER A 127 -3.98 -10.38 -6.62
N ARG A 128 -3.07 -10.58 -7.55
CA ARG A 128 -2.27 -11.79 -7.63
C ARG A 128 -0.82 -11.46 -7.27
N PHE A 129 -0.25 -12.32 -6.42
CA PHE A 129 1.12 -12.19 -5.93
C PHE A 129 1.87 -13.48 -6.23
N VAL A 130 3.14 -13.36 -6.55
CA VAL A 130 3.99 -14.50 -6.84
C VAL A 130 5.34 -14.30 -6.17
N ARG A 131 6.13 -15.39 -6.11
CA ARG A 131 7.51 -15.26 -5.66
C ARG A 131 8.39 -15.00 -6.87
N HIS A 132 9.28 -14.04 -6.71
CA HIS A 132 10.29 -13.72 -7.71
C HIS A 132 11.63 -13.71 -6.98
N GLU A 133 12.53 -14.62 -7.36
CA GLU A 133 13.82 -14.78 -6.69
C GLU A 133 13.66 -14.96 -5.18
N GLY A 134 12.64 -15.73 -4.81
CA GLY A 134 12.38 -16.09 -3.43
C GLY A 134 11.53 -15.09 -2.64
N ALA A 135 11.28 -13.92 -3.15
CA ALA A 135 10.53 -12.87 -2.44
C ALA A 135 9.15 -12.69 -3.03
N TRP A 136 8.17 -12.37 -2.18
CA TRP A 136 6.83 -12.06 -2.65
C TRP A 136 6.83 -10.72 -3.37
N VAL A 137 6.18 -10.68 -4.54
CA VAL A 137 5.98 -9.44 -5.30
C VAL A 137 4.56 -9.42 -5.85
N TYR A 138 4.08 -8.20 -6.09
CA TYR A 138 2.80 -7.98 -6.74
C TYR A 138 2.94 -8.25 -8.24
N LEU A 139 2.02 -9.03 -8.81
CA LEU A 139 2.05 -9.32 -10.22
C LEU A 139 1.03 -8.48 -10.99
N ASP A 140 -0.26 -8.67 -10.70
CA ASP A 140 -1.31 -7.94 -11.41
C ASP A 140 -2.63 -8.04 -10.65
N ALA A 141 -3.62 -7.33 -11.16
CA ALA A 141 -4.98 -7.39 -10.64
C ALA A 141 -5.78 -8.36 -11.48
N LEU A 142 -6.50 -9.26 -10.82
CA LEU A 142 -7.40 -10.19 -11.49
C LEU A 142 -8.73 -9.52 -11.79
N ALA A 143 -9.20 -8.63 -10.88
CA ALA A 143 -10.43 -7.89 -11.07
C ALA A 143 -10.38 -6.61 -10.25
N LEU A 144 -11.02 -5.57 -10.77
CA LEU A 144 -11.19 -4.28 -10.11
C LEU A 144 -12.65 -3.90 -10.12
N ASP A 145 -13.15 -3.37 -9.01
CA ASP A 145 -14.49 -2.81 -8.93
C ASP A 145 -14.46 -1.32 -8.67
#